data_ce6ace5318e2a276e8b012f17361d03d
#
_entry.id   ce6ace5318e2a276e8b012f17361d03d
#
_cell.length_a   1.000
_cell.length_b   1.000
_cell.length_c   1.000
_cell.angle_alpha   90.00
_cell.angle_beta   90.00
_cell.angle_gamma   90.00
#
_symmetry.space_group_name_H-M   'P 1'
#
loop_
_entity.id
_entity.type
_entity.pdbx_description
1 polymer ?
#
loop_
_entity_poly.entity_id
_entity_poly.type
_entity_poly.pdbx_seq_one_letter_code
_entity_poly.pdbx_strand_id
1 'polypeptide(L)'
;MTVAGCDIYHPSQSLLTGEEITFCGNISRSLKKDNYLVLETQAQGNIAWLPYPGQLRLQAYSHIANGSNSVMYWHWHSIHNAIESYWKGVLSHDFSENETYREAASIGADWKRIGTHLKNLQKKNRAAILLDNNSLTGLRLFPLKDLGNYSYNTVARWLGDALYHLNIEYDMISSAERDFSSYECLIVPALYSASEDLLTAISDSVKNGGHLITTFRSGFSDEQLKIYADTQPHILQECLGIHYDQYTYPVDVSVTLPDFMAHPSCSGHENAASDAGSSCSDESCTNSSKCLHWMDLVTCDTATPLFFYDHPVWKKYAAATVNQFGKG
;
A
#
# COMPACT_ATOMS: atom_id res chain seq x y z
N MET A 1 4.67 -2.19 -25.05
CA MET A 1 3.51 -2.82 -24.39
C MET A 1 2.25 -2.10 -24.85
N THR A 2 1.25 -2.82 -25.37
CA THR A 2 0.02 -2.25 -25.91
C THR A 2 -1.05 -2.14 -24.82
N VAL A 3 -1.17 -3.19 -24.00
CA VAL A 3 -2.11 -3.26 -22.86
C VAL A 3 -1.34 -3.72 -21.65
N ALA A 4 -1.62 -3.12 -20.49
CA ALA A 4 -1.09 -3.61 -19.22
C ALA A 4 -1.92 -4.82 -18.76
N GLY A 5 -1.26 -5.80 -18.17
CA GLY A 5 -1.91 -6.95 -17.57
C GLY A 5 -1.01 -7.56 -16.51
N CYS A 6 -1.61 -8.16 -15.51
CA CYS A 6 -0.89 -8.77 -14.39
C CYS A 6 -1.72 -9.88 -13.74
N ASP A 7 -1.04 -10.67 -12.96
CA ASP A 7 -1.63 -11.68 -12.10
C ASP A 7 -1.86 -11.04 -10.73
N ILE A 8 -3.10 -11.09 -10.26
CA ILE A 8 -3.47 -10.56 -8.95
C ILE A 8 -4.13 -11.66 -8.15
N TYR A 9 -3.38 -12.21 -7.20
CA TYR A 9 -3.88 -13.15 -6.22
C TYR A 9 -4.15 -12.41 -4.91
N HIS A 10 -5.08 -12.90 -4.13
CA HIS A 10 -5.51 -12.29 -2.88
C HIS A 10 -5.69 -13.35 -1.80
N PRO A 11 -5.74 -12.94 -0.53
CA PRO A 11 -5.90 -13.85 0.57
C PRO A 11 -7.12 -14.75 0.42
N SER A 12 -7.02 -15.95 0.95
CA SER A 12 -8.09 -16.94 0.98
C SER A 12 -9.15 -16.58 2.03
N GLN A 13 -10.00 -17.53 2.35
CA GLN A 13 -11.21 -17.40 3.18
C GLN A 13 -11.10 -16.52 4.43
N SER A 14 -10.01 -16.69 5.21
CA SER A 14 -9.87 -16.03 6.51
C SER A 14 -9.56 -14.53 6.44
N LEU A 15 -9.18 -14.04 5.28
CA LEU A 15 -8.81 -12.64 5.05
C LEU A 15 -9.55 -12.09 3.83
N LEU A 16 -10.86 -11.88 3.98
CA LEU A 16 -11.74 -11.37 2.92
C LEU A 16 -11.59 -9.84 2.78
N THR A 17 -10.42 -9.40 2.34
CA THR A 17 -10.13 -7.99 2.10
C THR A 17 -9.96 -7.71 0.61
N GLY A 18 -10.27 -6.48 0.18
CA GLY A 18 -10.01 -5.97 -1.16
C GLY A 18 -8.68 -5.24 -1.32
N GLU A 19 -7.87 -5.17 -0.27
CA GLU A 19 -6.61 -4.43 -0.22
C GLU A 19 -5.65 -4.85 -1.34
N GLU A 20 -5.46 -6.17 -1.53
CA GLU A 20 -4.58 -6.71 -2.56
C GLU A 20 -5.06 -6.36 -3.97
N ILE A 21 -6.36 -6.48 -4.20
CA ILE A 21 -6.98 -6.14 -5.49
C ILE A 21 -6.80 -4.65 -5.77
N THR A 22 -7.01 -3.80 -4.77
CA THR A 22 -6.88 -2.35 -4.90
C THR A 22 -5.43 -1.95 -5.14
N PHE A 23 -4.49 -2.43 -4.32
CA PHE A 23 -3.08 -2.09 -4.43
C PHE A 23 -2.49 -2.52 -5.77
N CYS A 24 -2.63 -3.80 -6.13
CA CYS A 24 -2.11 -4.33 -7.38
C CYS A 24 -2.84 -3.78 -8.61
N GLY A 25 -4.15 -3.57 -8.51
CA GLY A 25 -4.95 -2.94 -9.55
C GLY A 25 -4.52 -1.50 -9.84
N ASN A 26 -4.24 -0.72 -8.80
CA ASN A 26 -3.74 0.65 -8.95
C ASN A 26 -2.35 0.68 -9.60
N ILE A 27 -1.44 -0.24 -9.23
CA ILE A 27 -0.14 -0.38 -9.92
C ILE A 27 -0.35 -0.69 -11.40
N SER A 28 -1.19 -1.68 -11.71
CA SER A 28 -1.40 -2.16 -13.08
C SER A 28 -2.01 -1.08 -13.97
N ARG A 29 -3.00 -0.34 -13.47
CA ARG A 29 -3.61 0.80 -14.17
C ARG A 29 -2.58 1.90 -14.43
N SER A 30 -1.69 2.16 -13.49
CA SER A 30 -0.67 3.22 -13.59
C SER A 30 0.36 2.97 -14.68
N LEU A 31 0.64 1.70 -15.03
CA LEU A 31 1.63 1.35 -16.05
C LEU A 31 1.35 1.98 -17.42
N LYS A 32 0.09 2.21 -17.74
CA LYS A 32 -0.34 2.81 -19.02
C LYS A 32 -1.24 4.03 -18.81
N LYS A 33 -1.55 4.40 -17.57
CA LYS A 33 -2.57 5.41 -17.22
C LYS A 33 -3.91 5.09 -17.88
N ASP A 34 -4.26 3.80 -17.95
CA ASP A 34 -5.44 3.29 -18.64
C ASP A 34 -5.90 1.97 -18.01
N ASN A 35 -7.05 1.45 -18.44
CA ASN A 35 -7.57 0.16 -18.03
C ASN A 35 -6.54 -0.97 -18.29
N TYR A 36 -6.61 -1.99 -17.48
CA TYR A 36 -5.70 -3.13 -17.51
C TYR A 36 -6.46 -4.46 -17.60
N LEU A 37 -5.75 -5.56 -17.67
CA LEU A 37 -6.31 -6.91 -17.66
C LEU A 37 -5.80 -7.66 -16.44
N VAL A 38 -6.68 -8.32 -15.70
CA VAL A 38 -6.30 -9.39 -14.79
C VAL A 38 -6.14 -10.64 -15.61
N LEU A 39 -4.89 -11.04 -15.85
CA LEU A 39 -4.53 -12.16 -16.70
C LEU A 39 -4.60 -13.47 -15.92
N GLU A 40 -4.46 -13.39 -14.60
CA GLU A 40 -4.53 -14.54 -13.73
C GLU A 40 -5.00 -14.16 -12.33
N THR A 41 -5.97 -14.91 -11.81
CA THR A 41 -6.37 -14.87 -10.40
C THR A 41 -6.94 -16.24 -10.03
N GLN A 42 -7.01 -16.55 -8.72
CA GLN A 42 -7.50 -17.85 -8.30
C GLN A 42 -8.99 -18.05 -8.62
N ALA A 43 -9.32 -19.26 -9.10
CA ALA A 43 -10.69 -19.72 -9.18
C ALA A 43 -11.14 -20.26 -7.81
N GLN A 44 -10.44 -21.24 -7.27
CA GLN A 44 -10.74 -21.82 -5.97
C GLN A 44 -9.73 -21.44 -4.90
N GLY A 45 -8.50 -21.35 -5.18
CA GLY A 45 -7.46 -21.10 -4.21
C GLY A 45 -6.39 -22.18 -4.25
N ASN A 46 -5.20 -21.78 -3.81
CA ASN A 46 -4.05 -22.65 -3.73
C ASN A 46 -4.19 -23.61 -2.55
N ILE A 47 -3.70 -24.84 -2.73
CA ILE A 47 -3.53 -25.87 -1.68
C ILE A 47 -4.74 -25.95 -0.73
N ALA A 48 -5.74 -26.75 -1.07
CA ALA A 48 -6.88 -27.09 -0.21
C ALA A 48 -7.86 -25.94 0.17
N TRP A 49 -7.60 -24.68 -0.18
CA TRP A 49 -8.54 -23.59 0.06
C TRP A 49 -9.70 -23.61 -0.94
N LEU A 50 -10.87 -23.18 -0.48
CA LEU A 50 -12.06 -22.95 -1.31
C LEU A 50 -12.60 -21.56 -1.04
N PRO A 51 -13.12 -20.83 -2.07
CA PRO A 51 -13.82 -19.58 -1.82
C PRO A 51 -15.14 -19.87 -1.06
N TYR A 52 -15.54 -18.94 -0.22
CA TYR A 52 -16.91 -18.92 0.28
C TYR A 52 -17.91 -18.58 -0.83
N PRO A 53 -19.16 -19.05 -0.74
CA PRO A 53 -20.20 -18.64 -1.68
C PRO A 53 -20.31 -17.11 -1.76
N GLY A 54 -20.28 -16.56 -2.97
CA GLY A 54 -20.27 -15.11 -3.23
C GLY A 54 -18.89 -14.45 -3.23
N GLN A 55 -17.85 -15.11 -2.73
CA GLN A 55 -16.49 -14.56 -2.69
C GLN A 55 -15.92 -14.32 -4.09
N LEU A 56 -16.06 -15.28 -4.98
CA LEU A 56 -15.56 -15.16 -6.36
C LEU A 56 -16.22 -13.99 -7.09
N ARG A 57 -17.52 -13.80 -6.86
CA ARG A 57 -18.28 -12.68 -7.41
C ARG A 57 -17.79 -11.34 -6.85
N LEU A 58 -17.63 -11.25 -5.53
CA LEU A 58 -17.12 -10.03 -4.88
C LEU A 58 -15.75 -9.64 -5.44
N GLN A 59 -14.83 -10.58 -5.55
CA GLN A 59 -13.49 -10.37 -6.07
C GLN A 59 -13.50 -9.95 -7.54
N ALA A 60 -14.30 -10.62 -8.38
CA ALA A 60 -14.42 -10.30 -9.79
C ALA A 60 -14.93 -8.85 -10.01
N TYR A 61 -15.95 -8.44 -9.27
CA TYR A 61 -16.44 -7.07 -9.34
C TYR A 61 -15.49 -6.05 -8.73
N SER A 62 -14.71 -6.42 -7.71
CA SER A 62 -13.65 -5.58 -7.16
C SER A 62 -12.55 -5.29 -8.19
N HIS A 63 -12.13 -6.27 -8.98
CA HIS A 63 -11.21 -6.07 -10.09
C HIS A 63 -11.76 -5.08 -11.14
N ILE A 64 -13.01 -5.26 -11.54
CA ILE A 64 -13.66 -4.35 -12.50
C ILE A 64 -13.78 -2.93 -11.92
N ALA A 65 -14.17 -2.80 -10.65
CA ALA A 65 -14.25 -1.50 -9.97
C ALA A 65 -12.89 -0.79 -9.90
N ASN A 66 -11.78 -1.54 -9.83
CA ASN A 66 -10.43 -0.99 -9.89
C ASN A 66 -9.94 -0.67 -11.32
N GLY A 67 -10.78 -0.88 -12.34
CA GLY A 67 -10.49 -0.51 -13.72
C GLY A 67 -9.97 -1.65 -14.59
N SER A 68 -10.08 -2.89 -14.14
CA SER A 68 -9.80 -4.03 -15.03
C SER A 68 -10.89 -4.23 -16.05
N ASN A 69 -10.51 -4.58 -17.28
CA ASN A 69 -11.42 -4.99 -18.35
C ASN A 69 -11.56 -6.50 -18.48
N SER A 70 -10.89 -7.29 -17.65
CA SER A 70 -11.00 -8.74 -17.64
C SER A 70 -10.72 -9.32 -16.27
N VAL A 71 -11.25 -10.51 -16.05
CA VAL A 71 -10.85 -11.40 -14.95
C VAL A 71 -10.66 -12.79 -15.55
N MET A 72 -9.44 -13.31 -15.53
CA MET A 72 -9.10 -14.63 -16.03
C MET A 72 -8.70 -15.51 -14.86
N TYR A 73 -9.40 -16.65 -14.74
CA TYR A 73 -9.16 -17.55 -13.63
C TYR A 73 -8.04 -18.54 -13.92
N TRP A 74 -7.14 -18.75 -12.99
CA TRP A 74 -6.25 -19.87 -12.93
C TRP A 74 -6.94 -20.99 -12.18
N HIS A 75 -7.44 -22.06 -12.84
CA HIS A 75 -7.54 -22.22 -14.28
C HIS A 75 -8.84 -22.98 -14.64
N TRP A 76 -8.99 -23.47 -15.87
CA TRP A 76 -10.24 -24.05 -16.32
C TRP A 76 -10.65 -25.30 -15.52
N HIS A 77 -9.75 -26.24 -15.33
CA HIS A 77 -10.00 -27.44 -14.50
C HIS A 77 -8.83 -27.66 -13.54
N SER A 78 -9.10 -28.38 -12.44
CA SER A 78 -8.08 -28.71 -11.46
C SER A 78 -6.97 -29.55 -12.09
N ILE A 79 -5.70 -29.28 -11.74
CA ILE A 79 -4.51 -29.88 -12.34
C ILE A 79 -4.34 -31.33 -11.87
N HIS A 80 -4.04 -32.26 -12.81
CA HIS A 80 -3.97 -33.68 -12.53
C HIS A 80 -2.56 -34.18 -12.18
N ASN A 81 -1.53 -33.41 -12.48
CA ASN A 81 -0.15 -33.84 -12.29
C ASN A 81 0.79 -32.66 -12.04
N ALA A 82 2.03 -32.96 -11.69
CA ALA A 82 3.06 -32.01 -11.32
C ALA A 82 2.77 -31.29 -9.98
N ILE A 83 3.57 -30.28 -9.70
CA ILE A 83 3.59 -29.60 -8.39
C ILE A 83 2.28 -28.85 -8.08
N GLU A 84 1.55 -28.45 -9.12
CA GLU A 84 0.30 -27.71 -8.98
C GLU A 84 -0.96 -28.60 -8.95
N SER A 85 -0.83 -29.90 -8.75
CA SER A 85 -1.97 -30.82 -8.70
C SER A 85 -2.98 -30.50 -7.59
N TYR A 86 -2.59 -29.73 -6.57
CA TYR A 86 -3.48 -29.20 -5.54
C TYR A 86 -4.08 -27.83 -5.87
N TRP A 87 -3.69 -27.24 -6.98
CA TRP A 87 -4.30 -25.99 -7.45
C TRP A 87 -5.59 -26.29 -8.18
N LYS A 88 -6.70 -25.92 -7.56
CA LYS A 88 -8.04 -26.23 -8.06
C LYS A 88 -8.54 -25.14 -9.00
N GLY A 89 -8.98 -25.57 -10.18
CA GLY A 89 -9.53 -24.70 -11.21
C GLY A 89 -11.03 -24.44 -11.04
N VAL A 90 -11.63 -23.91 -12.09
CA VAL A 90 -13.09 -23.69 -12.16
C VAL A 90 -13.86 -25.00 -12.08
N LEU A 91 -13.40 -26.03 -12.83
CA LEU A 91 -13.92 -27.40 -12.73
C LEU A 91 -13.13 -28.24 -11.71
N SER A 92 -13.79 -29.24 -11.15
CA SER A 92 -13.17 -30.23 -10.27
C SER A 92 -12.16 -31.12 -10.99
N HIS A 93 -11.41 -31.98 -10.26
CA HIS A 93 -10.45 -32.91 -10.87
C HIS A 93 -11.11 -33.94 -11.81
N ASP A 94 -12.33 -34.31 -11.56
CA ASP A 94 -13.14 -35.19 -12.41
C ASP A 94 -13.87 -34.45 -13.56
N PHE A 95 -13.50 -33.19 -13.79
CA PHE A 95 -14.12 -32.28 -14.76
C PHE A 95 -15.59 -31.96 -14.48
N SER A 96 -16.12 -32.33 -13.33
CA SER A 96 -17.49 -32.00 -12.97
C SER A 96 -17.66 -30.52 -12.61
N GLU A 97 -18.87 -30.02 -12.82
CA GLU A 97 -19.30 -28.72 -12.33
C GLU A 97 -19.43 -28.71 -10.78
N ASN A 98 -18.97 -27.64 -10.19
CA ASN A 98 -19.02 -27.42 -8.75
C ASN A 98 -19.57 -26.02 -8.42
N GLU A 99 -19.60 -25.62 -7.15
CA GLU A 99 -20.09 -24.29 -6.76
C GLU A 99 -19.31 -23.15 -7.40
N THR A 100 -17.97 -23.29 -7.51
CA THR A 100 -17.11 -22.28 -8.16
C THR A 100 -17.46 -22.12 -9.64
N TYR A 101 -17.72 -23.22 -10.33
CA TYR A 101 -18.18 -23.17 -11.73
C TYR A 101 -19.52 -22.43 -11.86
N ARG A 102 -20.49 -22.77 -11.00
CA ARG A 102 -21.81 -22.12 -11.03
C ARG A 102 -21.71 -20.62 -10.74
N GLU A 103 -20.86 -20.25 -9.79
CA GLU A 103 -20.63 -18.84 -9.49
C GLU A 103 -19.94 -18.10 -10.66
N ALA A 104 -18.87 -18.67 -11.24
CA ALA A 104 -18.21 -18.12 -12.42
C ALA A 104 -19.15 -17.99 -13.61
N ALA A 105 -20.01 -18.99 -13.85
CA ALA A 105 -21.05 -18.94 -14.91
C ALA A 105 -22.06 -17.82 -14.67
N SER A 106 -22.48 -17.61 -13.41
CA SER A 106 -23.38 -16.52 -13.02
C SER A 106 -22.74 -15.15 -13.26
N ILE A 107 -21.45 -14.97 -12.89
CA ILE A 107 -20.66 -13.76 -13.17
C ILE A 107 -20.60 -13.50 -14.69
N GLY A 108 -20.27 -14.53 -15.47
CA GLY A 108 -20.23 -14.44 -16.92
C GLY A 108 -21.58 -14.07 -17.57
N ALA A 109 -22.68 -14.62 -17.05
CA ALA A 109 -24.01 -14.27 -17.50
C ALA A 109 -24.37 -12.79 -17.21
N ASP A 110 -24.03 -12.31 -16.03
CA ASP A 110 -24.20 -10.91 -15.67
C ASP A 110 -23.40 -9.99 -16.60
N TRP A 111 -22.13 -10.32 -16.84
CA TRP A 111 -21.27 -9.49 -17.69
C TRP A 111 -21.68 -9.51 -19.17
N LYS A 112 -22.30 -10.57 -19.65
CA LYS A 112 -22.97 -10.55 -20.95
C LYS A 112 -24.09 -9.52 -20.99
N ARG A 113 -24.84 -9.36 -19.90
CA ARG A 113 -25.98 -8.47 -19.80
C ARG A 113 -25.58 -7.01 -19.59
N ILE A 114 -24.59 -6.74 -18.71
CA ILE A 114 -24.23 -5.37 -18.30
C ILE A 114 -22.80 -4.94 -18.65
N GLY A 115 -22.01 -5.80 -19.29
CA GLY A 115 -20.58 -5.55 -19.55
C GLY A 115 -20.29 -4.31 -20.39
N THR A 116 -21.23 -3.89 -21.24
CA THR A 116 -21.11 -2.62 -21.97
C THR A 116 -21.04 -1.39 -21.06
N HIS A 117 -21.59 -1.49 -19.84
CA HIS A 117 -21.53 -0.45 -18.83
C HIS A 117 -20.34 -0.60 -17.88
N LEU A 118 -19.70 -1.76 -17.86
CA LEU A 118 -18.58 -2.08 -16.96
C LEU A 118 -17.21 -1.93 -17.61
N LYS A 119 -17.15 -1.92 -18.94
CA LYS A 119 -15.87 -1.76 -19.66
C LYS A 119 -15.39 -0.32 -19.62
N ASN A 120 -14.07 -0.15 -19.58
CA ASN A 120 -13.39 1.13 -19.65
C ASN A 120 -13.83 2.12 -18.54
N LEU A 121 -14.11 1.61 -17.35
CA LEU A 121 -14.42 2.47 -16.21
C LEU A 121 -13.18 3.32 -15.89
N GLN A 122 -13.40 4.62 -15.74
CA GLN A 122 -12.33 5.57 -15.45
C GLN A 122 -12.38 6.02 -14.00
N LYS A 123 -11.23 6.05 -13.36
CA LYS A 123 -11.06 6.64 -12.02
C LYS A 123 -10.47 8.05 -12.15
N LYS A 124 -10.90 8.94 -11.25
CA LYS A 124 -10.34 10.28 -11.09
C LYS A 124 -9.93 10.45 -9.64
N ASN A 125 -8.69 10.12 -9.36
CA ASN A 125 -8.17 10.12 -8.01
C ASN A 125 -7.50 11.47 -7.70
N ARG A 126 -7.63 11.90 -6.45
CA ARG A 126 -7.03 13.15 -5.93
C ARG A 126 -5.76 12.87 -5.13
N ALA A 127 -5.52 11.62 -4.77
CA ALA A 127 -4.32 11.17 -4.08
C ALA A 127 -3.48 10.26 -4.97
N ALA A 128 -2.16 10.31 -4.80
CA ALA A 128 -1.24 9.42 -5.48
C ALA A 128 -0.14 8.93 -4.52
N ILE A 129 0.27 7.67 -4.68
CA ILE A 129 1.46 7.11 -4.04
C ILE A 129 2.58 7.04 -5.07
N LEU A 130 3.72 7.67 -4.77
CA LEU A 130 4.90 7.65 -5.62
C LEU A 130 5.73 6.41 -5.35
N LEU A 131 6.00 5.62 -6.39
CA LEU A 131 6.83 4.42 -6.32
C LEU A 131 8.18 4.65 -7.01
N ASP A 132 9.25 4.20 -6.35
CA ASP A 132 10.62 4.31 -6.86
C ASP A 132 11.40 3.01 -6.78
N ASN A 133 11.91 2.54 -7.92
CA ASN A 133 12.70 1.30 -8.00
C ASN A 133 14.12 1.44 -7.41
N ASN A 134 14.71 2.64 -7.44
CA ASN A 134 16.01 2.86 -6.85
C ASN A 134 15.92 2.81 -5.32
N SER A 135 14.87 3.39 -4.75
CA SER A 135 14.57 3.30 -3.32
C SER A 135 14.29 1.85 -2.89
N LEU A 136 13.58 1.08 -3.71
CA LEU A 136 13.38 -0.35 -3.48
C LEU A 136 14.75 -1.07 -3.44
N THR A 137 15.63 -0.79 -4.39
CA THR A 137 16.97 -1.38 -4.44
C THR A 137 17.82 -0.94 -3.25
N GLY A 138 17.79 0.35 -2.91
CA GLY A 138 18.51 0.91 -1.75
C GLY A 138 18.07 0.26 -0.44
N LEU A 139 16.78 0.14 -0.21
CA LEU A 139 16.26 -0.49 1.02
C LEU A 139 16.37 -2.03 1.05
N ARG A 140 16.70 -2.66 -0.08
CA ARG A 140 17.13 -4.08 -0.08
C ARG A 140 18.59 -4.22 0.39
N LEU A 141 19.43 -3.25 0.09
CA LEU A 141 20.84 -3.22 0.53
C LEU A 141 20.97 -2.73 1.99
N PHE A 142 20.13 -1.78 2.38
CA PHE A 142 20.11 -1.15 3.71
C PHE A 142 18.72 -1.29 4.33
N PRO A 143 18.30 -2.50 4.69
CA PRO A 143 16.92 -2.79 5.07
C PRO A 143 16.54 -2.12 6.39
N LEU A 144 15.24 -1.92 6.54
CA LEU A 144 14.64 -1.59 7.83
C LEU A 144 14.70 -2.82 8.75
N LYS A 145 14.74 -2.57 10.05
CA LYS A 145 14.78 -3.63 11.06
C LYS A 145 13.63 -4.63 10.85
N ASP A 146 13.95 -5.91 10.85
CA ASP A 146 13.01 -7.05 10.76
C ASP A 146 12.20 -7.18 9.44
N LEU A 147 12.41 -6.30 8.45
CA LEU A 147 11.70 -6.35 7.16
C LEU A 147 12.53 -6.91 5.99
N GLY A 148 13.86 -6.93 6.12
CA GLY A 148 14.75 -7.46 5.08
C GLY A 148 14.46 -6.89 3.69
N ASN A 149 14.41 -7.76 2.69
CA ASN A 149 14.18 -7.39 1.28
C ASN A 149 12.79 -6.79 0.99
N TYR A 150 11.86 -6.87 1.93
CA TYR A 150 10.50 -6.36 1.77
C TYR A 150 10.33 -4.93 2.29
N SER A 151 11.38 -4.31 2.82
CA SER A 151 11.34 -3.01 3.50
C SER A 151 10.55 -1.94 2.74
N TYR A 152 10.91 -1.66 1.49
CA TYR A 152 10.24 -0.64 0.68
C TYR A 152 8.78 -1.00 0.36
N ASN A 153 8.55 -2.22 -0.11
CA ASN A 153 7.22 -2.69 -0.48
C ASN A 153 6.27 -2.69 0.72
N THR A 154 6.77 -3.04 1.90
CA THR A 154 5.98 -3.04 3.14
C THR A 154 5.54 -1.63 3.50
N VAL A 155 6.44 -0.63 3.43
CA VAL A 155 6.08 0.77 3.72
C VAL A 155 5.06 1.30 2.70
N ALA A 156 5.28 1.04 1.41
CA ALA A 156 4.33 1.44 0.37
C ALA A 156 2.96 0.79 0.58
N ARG A 157 2.95 -0.49 0.99
CA ARG A 157 1.73 -1.24 1.28
C ARG A 157 0.97 -0.68 2.48
N TRP A 158 1.64 -0.35 3.59
CA TRP A 158 0.98 0.25 4.76
C TRP A 158 0.23 1.53 4.41
N LEU A 159 0.81 2.38 3.55
CA LEU A 159 0.16 3.62 3.13
C LEU A 159 -1.01 3.35 2.19
N GLY A 160 -0.88 2.38 1.29
CA GLY A 160 -1.98 1.95 0.42
C GLY A 160 -3.15 1.36 1.20
N ASP A 161 -2.87 0.48 2.17
CA ASP A 161 -3.87 -0.15 3.02
C ASP A 161 -4.57 0.90 3.92
N ALA A 162 -3.81 1.87 4.46
CA ALA A 162 -4.39 2.99 5.21
C ALA A 162 -5.39 3.80 4.36
N LEU A 163 -5.05 4.12 3.11
CA LEU A 163 -5.97 4.81 2.20
C LEU A 163 -7.19 3.95 1.88
N TYR A 164 -7.00 2.65 1.66
CA TYR A 164 -8.09 1.71 1.44
C TYR A 164 -9.09 1.72 2.61
N HIS A 165 -8.60 1.61 3.85
CA HIS A 165 -9.45 1.64 5.05
C HIS A 165 -10.15 2.99 5.28
N LEU A 166 -9.55 4.07 4.81
CA LEU A 166 -10.16 5.40 4.83
C LEU A 166 -11.13 5.65 3.66
N ASN A 167 -11.32 4.67 2.76
CA ASN A 167 -12.07 4.81 1.51
C ASN A 167 -11.56 5.96 0.62
N ILE A 168 -10.25 6.17 0.61
CA ILE A 168 -9.59 7.14 -0.24
C ILE A 168 -9.00 6.41 -1.44
N GLU A 169 -9.54 6.69 -2.61
CA GLU A 169 -9.01 6.17 -3.88
C GLU A 169 -7.71 6.89 -4.26
N TYR A 170 -6.76 6.14 -4.81
CA TYR A 170 -5.44 6.67 -5.16
C TYR A 170 -4.88 6.07 -6.44
N ASP A 171 -4.00 6.81 -7.09
CA ASP A 171 -3.17 6.30 -8.18
C ASP A 171 -1.79 5.90 -7.65
N MET A 172 -1.13 4.98 -8.36
CA MET A 172 0.29 4.74 -8.21
C MET A 172 1.02 5.49 -9.33
N ILE A 173 2.04 6.27 -9.00
CA ILE A 173 2.81 7.01 -9.98
C ILE A 173 4.30 6.68 -9.87
N SER A 174 4.99 6.77 -10.99
CA SER A 174 6.43 6.51 -11.06
C SER A 174 7.23 7.73 -10.61
N SER A 175 8.40 7.50 -10.00
CA SER A 175 9.42 8.52 -9.72
C SER A 175 9.98 9.22 -10.96
N ALA A 176 9.61 8.80 -12.16
CA ALA A 176 9.88 9.54 -13.40
C ALA A 176 8.94 10.74 -13.62
N GLU A 177 7.81 10.80 -12.90
CA GLU A 177 6.87 11.92 -12.98
C GLU A 177 7.47 13.18 -12.34
N ARG A 178 7.13 14.33 -12.91
CA ARG A 178 7.52 15.65 -12.41
C ARG A 178 6.34 16.62 -12.29
N ASP A 179 5.21 16.33 -12.93
CA ASP A 179 3.99 17.11 -12.83
C ASP A 179 2.99 16.40 -11.91
N PHE A 180 2.86 16.91 -10.71
CA PHE A 180 1.94 16.42 -9.70
C PHE A 180 0.65 17.25 -9.59
N SER A 181 0.43 18.21 -10.48
CA SER A 181 -0.66 19.18 -10.41
C SER A 181 -2.07 18.58 -10.48
N SER A 182 -2.20 17.36 -10.98
CA SER A 182 -3.48 16.62 -11.00
C SER A 182 -3.85 16.00 -9.65
N TYR A 183 -2.95 15.98 -8.67
CA TYR A 183 -3.17 15.40 -7.36
C TYR A 183 -3.18 16.47 -6.28
N GLU A 184 -4.11 16.35 -5.35
CA GLU A 184 -4.18 17.21 -4.16
C GLU A 184 -3.27 16.69 -3.05
N CYS A 185 -3.07 15.37 -2.97
CA CYS A 185 -2.22 14.73 -1.99
C CYS A 185 -1.24 13.77 -2.66
N LEU A 186 0.05 14.03 -2.46
CA LEU A 186 1.14 13.15 -2.87
C LEU A 186 1.66 12.40 -1.65
N ILE A 187 1.71 11.09 -1.74
CA ILE A 187 2.21 10.20 -0.69
C ILE A 187 3.51 9.58 -1.16
N VAL A 188 4.57 9.77 -0.38
CA VAL A 188 5.94 9.42 -0.75
C VAL A 188 6.52 8.46 0.30
N PRO A 189 6.37 7.13 0.09
CA PRO A 189 6.88 6.14 1.04
C PRO A 189 8.40 5.99 0.92
N ALA A 190 9.12 6.23 2.02
CA ALA A 190 10.55 5.93 2.17
C ALA A 190 11.38 6.15 0.88
N LEU A 191 11.30 7.34 0.29
CA LEU A 191 11.99 7.71 -0.95
C LEU A 191 13.51 7.82 -0.67
N TYR A 192 14.12 6.69 -0.42
CA TYR A 192 15.53 6.58 -0.03
C TYR A 192 16.49 7.16 -1.06
N SER A 193 16.20 6.92 -2.33
CA SER A 193 17.00 7.39 -3.47
C SER A 193 16.15 8.28 -4.36
N ALA A 194 16.62 9.47 -4.65
CA ALA A 194 15.93 10.40 -5.55
C ALA A 194 16.92 11.35 -6.19
N SER A 195 16.63 11.79 -7.42
CA SER A 195 17.35 12.92 -8.01
C SER A 195 16.92 14.24 -7.38
N GLU A 196 17.80 15.24 -7.43
CA GLU A 196 17.49 16.63 -7.00
C GLU A 196 16.27 17.19 -7.75
N ASP A 197 16.14 16.88 -9.04
CA ASP A 197 14.98 17.26 -9.86
C ASP A 197 13.67 16.71 -9.30
N LEU A 198 13.64 15.45 -8.88
CA LEU A 198 12.45 14.84 -8.30
C LEU A 198 12.10 15.50 -6.96
N LEU A 199 13.09 15.67 -6.08
CA LEU A 199 12.90 16.31 -4.77
C LEU A 199 12.41 17.75 -4.93
N THR A 200 12.96 18.50 -5.90
CA THR A 200 12.51 19.85 -6.23
C THR A 200 11.06 19.85 -6.73
N ALA A 201 10.70 18.95 -7.64
CA ALA A 201 9.34 18.86 -8.16
C ALA A 201 8.33 18.52 -7.05
N ILE A 202 8.69 17.66 -6.10
CA ILE A 202 7.87 17.35 -4.93
C ILE A 202 7.70 18.61 -4.06
N SER A 203 8.78 19.29 -3.74
CA SER A 203 8.76 20.54 -2.94
C SER A 203 7.92 21.62 -3.62
N ASP A 204 8.09 21.82 -4.93
CA ASP A 204 7.32 22.80 -5.70
C ASP A 204 5.83 22.47 -5.76
N SER A 205 5.47 21.20 -5.80
CA SER A 205 4.08 20.75 -5.72
C SER A 205 3.42 21.24 -4.43
N VAL A 206 4.09 21.09 -3.29
CA VAL A 206 3.59 21.58 -1.99
C VAL A 206 3.52 23.10 -1.99
N LYS A 207 4.58 23.78 -2.44
CA LYS A 207 4.63 25.25 -2.52
C LYS A 207 3.46 25.84 -3.32
N ASN A 208 2.97 25.11 -4.32
CA ASN A 208 1.86 25.50 -5.18
C ASN A 208 0.47 25.12 -4.64
N GLY A 209 0.39 24.41 -3.52
CA GLY A 209 -0.87 24.10 -2.82
C GLY A 209 -1.23 22.61 -2.75
N GLY A 210 -0.33 21.72 -3.15
CA GLY A 210 -0.46 20.29 -2.91
C GLY A 210 -0.14 19.92 -1.47
N HIS A 211 -0.59 18.75 -1.02
CA HIS A 211 -0.23 18.19 0.26
C HIS A 211 0.76 17.05 0.08
N LEU A 212 1.77 16.96 0.93
CA LEU A 212 2.77 15.91 0.93
C LEU A 212 2.68 15.11 2.23
N ILE A 213 2.56 13.79 2.10
CA ILE A 213 2.78 12.84 3.19
C ILE A 213 4.03 12.05 2.84
N THR A 214 5.05 12.15 3.65
CA THR A 214 6.29 11.37 3.46
C THR A 214 6.67 10.64 4.74
N THR A 215 7.50 9.62 4.61
CA THR A 215 7.97 8.83 5.73
C THR A 215 9.49 8.98 5.90
N PHE A 216 10.02 8.34 6.91
CA PHE A 216 11.45 8.26 7.20
C PHE A 216 12.29 7.94 5.95
N ARG A 217 13.57 8.32 5.98
CA ARG A 217 14.57 8.08 4.94
C ARG A 217 14.24 8.64 3.55
N SER A 218 13.32 9.58 3.45
CA SER A 218 13.04 10.23 2.17
C SER A 218 14.06 11.33 1.89
N GLY A 219 14.54 11.41 0.61
CA GLY A 219 15.56 12.37 0.19
C GLY A 219 16.96 12.08 0.73
N PHE A 220 17.28 10.82 1.02
CA PHE A 220 18.51 10.45 1.73
C PHE A 220 19.71 10.28 0.81
N SER A 221 19.54 9.77 -0.40
CA SER A 221 20.62 9.52 -1.35
C SER A 221 20.23 9.89 -2.78
N ASP A 222 21.25 10.08 -3.63
CA ASP A 222 21.06 10.21 -5.06
C ASP A 222 20.70 8.88 -5.74
N GLU A 223 20.52 8.91 -7.06
CA GLU A 223 20.11 7.75 -7.87
C GLU A 223 21.17 6.65 -7.95
N GLN A 224 22.43 6.93 -7.57
CA GLN A 224 23.52 5.98 -7.44
C GLN A 224 23.68 5.44 -6.02
N LEU A 225 22.72 5.72 -5.14
CA LEU A 225 22.74 5.37 -3.71
C LEU A 225 23.88 6.04 -2.91
N LYS A 226 24.45 7.12 -3.44
CA LYS A 226 25.38 7.96 -2.71
C LYS A 226 24.61 8.88 -1.78
N ILE A 227 24.88 8.82 -0.49
CA ILE A 227 24.21 9.66 0.52
C ILE A 227 24.57 11.12 0.27
N TYR A 228 23.57 12.00 0.28
CA TYR A 228 23.78 13.44 0.20
C TYR A 228 24.64 13.92 1.38
N ALA A 229 25.61 14.80 1.12
CA ALA A 229 26.60 15.21 2.11
C ALA A 229 26.21 16.49 2.89
N ASP A 230 24.95 16.85 2.82
CA ASP A 230 24.36 17.97 3.55
C ASP A 230 23.36 17.50 4.62
N THR A 231 22.70 18.44 5.26
CA THR A 231 21.73 18.15 6.32
C THR A 231 20.50 17.48 5.73
N GLN A 232 20.12 16.34 6.33
CA GLN A 232 18.95 15.57 5.91
C GLN A 232 17.65 16.22 6.39
N PRO A 233 16.56 16.15 5.61
CA PRO A 233 16.36 15.39 4.37
C PRO A 233 16.68 16.16 3.07
N HIS A 234 17.85 16.77 2.96
CA HIS A 234 18.37 17.42 1.75
C HIS A 234 17.42 18.53 1.25
N ILE A 235 17.06 18.54 -0.01
CA ILE A 235 16.15 19.55 -0.63
C ILE A 235 14.77 19.60 0.07
N LEU A 236 14.32 18.51 0.66
CA LEU A 236 13.03 18.48 1.37
C LEU A 236 13.07 19.17 2.74
N GLN A 237 14.21 19.59 3.25
CA GLN A 237 14.35 20.19 4.58
C GLN A 237 13.43 21.40 4.76
N GLU A 238 13.45 22.36 3.84
CA GLU A 238 12.61 23.57 3.92
C GLU A 238 11.12 23.22 3.77
N CYS A 239 10.76 22.36 2.82
CA CYS A 239 9.38 21.93 2.59
C CYS A 239 8.79 21.23 3.82
N LEU A 240 9.54 20.33 4.43
CA LEU A 240 9.10 19.58 5.61
C LEU A 240 9.29 20.36 6.91
N GLY A 241 10.10 21.45 6.92
CA GLY A 241 10.38 22.27 8.08
C GLY A 241 11.13 21.53 9.19
N ILE A 242 11.95 20.57 8.83
CA ILE A 242 12.67 19.68 9.75
C ILE A 242 14.09 19.42 9.28
N HIS A 243 14.93 18.99 10.20
CA HIS A 243 16.21 18.37 9.88
C HIS A 243 16.50 17.19 10.81
N TYR A 244 17.41 16.33 10.38
CA TYR A 244 17.99 15.29 11.22
C TYR A 244 19.41 14.97 10.77
N ASP A 245 20.26 14.58 11.72
CA ASP A 245 21.65 14.16 11.52
C ASP A 245 21.91 12.73 12.00
N GLN A 246 20.94 12.15 12.69
CA GLN A 246 21.03 10.81 13.27
C GLN A 246 19.76 10.01 13.06
N TYR A 247 19.91 8.71 13.00
CA TYR A 247 18.85 7.73 12.92
C TYR A 247 19.23 6.45 13.66
N THR A 248 18.25 5.65 14.03
CA THR A 248 18.51 4.39 14.74
C THR A 248 17.39 3.36 14.51
N TYR A 249 17.71 2.11 14.81
CA TYR A 249 16.68 1.11 15.03
C TYR A 249 16.02 1.33 16.40
N PRO A 250 14.70 1.26 16.49
CA PRO A 250 14.00 1.39 17.77
C PRO A 250 14.25 0.16 18.66
N VAL A 251 14.45 0.42 19.95
CA VAL A 251 14.51 -0.59 21.02
C VAL A 251 13.65 -0.06 22.16
N ASP A 252 12.56 -0.74 22.46
CA ASP A 252 11.60 -0.36 23.51
C ASP A 252 11.12 1.11 23.41
N VAL A 253 10.84 1.52 22.17
CA VAL A 253 10.34 2.87 21.87
C VAL A 253 8.88 2.78 21.46
N SER A 254 8.07 3.70 21.99
CA SER A 254 6.68 3.89 21.57
C SER A 254 6.42 5.34 21.19
N VAL A 255 5.24 5.61 20.70
CA VAL A 255 4.68 6.95 20.52
C VAL A 255 3.31 6.99 21.17
N THR A 256 3.02 8.05 21.90
CA THR A 256 1.69 8.31 22.44
C THR A 256 0.94 9.20 21.47
N LEU A 257 -0.13 8.70 20.90
CA LEU A 257 -0.97 9.46 19.97
C LEU A 257 -1.82 10.48 20.75
N PRO A 258 -1.99 11.72 20.24
CA PRO A 258 -2.92 12.67 20.82
C PRO A 258 -4.35 12.10 20.84
N ASP A 259 -5.15 12.52 21.83
CA ASP A 259 -6.52 12.01 22.02
C ASP A 259 -7.41 12.14 20.77
N PHE A 260 -7.23 13.21 19.98
CA PHE A 260 -7.97 13.41 18.73
C PHE A 260 -7.58 12.44 17.61
N MET A 261 -6.44 11.74 17.72
CA MET A 261 -5.99 10.67 16.82
C MET A 261 -6.30 9.29 17.40
N ALA A 262 -6.73 9.20 18.64
CA ALA A 262 -7.12 7.95 19.26
C ALA A 262 -8.43 7.48 18.64
N HIS A 263 -8.43 6.30 18.05
CA HIS A 263 -9.62 5.75 17.39
C HIS A 263 -10.74 5.48 18.42
N PRO A 264 -11.97 5.96 18.19
CA PRO A 264 -13.14 5.63 19.01
C PRO A 264 -13.61 4.19 18.88
N SER A 265 -12.94 3.34 18.11
CA SER A 265 -13.48 2.06 17.63
C SER A 265 -12.81 0.82 18.20
N CYS A 266 -12.32 0.85 19.44
CA CYS A 266 -12.09 -0.41 20.16
C CYS A 266 -13.36 -0.91 20.88
N SER A 267 -14.51 -0.24 20.70
CA SER A 267 -15.80 -0.70 21.20
C SER A 267 -16.64 -1.24 20.04
N GLY A 268 -16.44 -2.52 19.64
CA GLY A 268 -17.43 -3.18 18.81
C GLY A 268 -16.98 -4.03 17.65
N HIS A 269 -15.96 -4.86 17.80
CA HIS A 269 -15.84 -6.09 17.00
C HIS A 269 -15.42 -7.26 17.91
N GLU A 270 -16.31 -7.61 18.80
CA GLU A 270 -16.44 -9.00 19.22
C GLU A 270 -17.04 -9.74 18.03
N ASN A 271 -16.23 -10.49 17.31
CA ASN A 271 -16.51 -11.62 16.45
C ASN A 271 -15.63 -11.61 15.18
N ALA A 272 -14.36 -11.90 15.33
CA ALA A 272 -13.60 -12.57 14.30
C ALA A 272 -12.75 -13.63 15.01
N ALA A 273 -13.10 -14.86 14.72
CA ALA A 273 -12.67 -16.08 15.34
C ALA A 273 -11.16 -16.18 15.59
N SER A 274 -10.87 -16.54 16.83
CA SER A 274 -9.68 -17.22 17.28
C SER A 274 -9.21 -18.34 16.35
N ASP A 275 -8.01 -18.24 15.82
CA ASP A 275 -7.08 -19.36 15.73
C ASP A 275 -5.67 -18.85 15.45
N ALA A 276 -5.00 -18.44 16.47
CA ALA A 276 -3.56 -18.55 16.73
C ALA A 276 -3.36 -18.09 18.18
N GLY A 277 -3.14 -19.02 19.06
CA GLY A 277 -3.05 -18.80 20.49
C GLY A 277 -2.09 -17.69 20.90
N SER A 278 -2.61 -16.51 21.09
CA SER A 278 -2.10 -15.52 22.00
C SER A 278 -3.29 -14.93 22.73
N SER A 279 -3.39 -15.24 24.01
CA SER A 279 -4.30 -14.62 24.96
C SER A 279 -4.15 -13.10 24.87
N CYS A 280 -5.14 -12.39 24.33
CA CYS A 280 -5.33 -10.98 24.63
C CYS A 280 -5.70 -10.88 26.11
N SER A 281 -4.68 -10.69 26.96
CA SER A 281 -4.88 -10.12 28.28
C SER A 281 -5.36 -8.67 28.11
N ASP A 282 -6.33 -8.26 28.90
CA ASP A 282 -6.86 -6.91 29.06
C ASP A 282 -5.72 -5.85 29.11
N GLU A 283 -5.19 -5.43 27.95
CA GLU A 283 -4.47 -4.19 27.84
C GLU A 283 -5.51 -3.11 27.54
N SER A 284 -5.85 -2.32 28.57
CA SER A 284 -6.51 -1.03 28.43
C SER A 284 -6.09 -0.37 27.12
N CYS A 285 -7.04 0.12 26.32
CA CYS A 285 -6.79 0.91 25.11
C CYS A 285 -5.82 2.05 25.45
N THR A 286 -4.54 1.79 25.34
CA THR A 286 -3.51 2.83 25.47
C THR A 286 -3.38 3.49 24.11
N ASN A 287 -3.46 4.82 24.04
CA ASN A 287 -3.15 5.63 22.86
C ASN A 287 -1.68 5.51 22.43
N SER A 288 -1.04 4.38 22.70
CA SER A 288 0.39 4.15 22.51
C SER A 288 0.63 3.12 21.42
N SER A 289 1.49 3.42 20.46
CA SER A 289 1.92 2.53 19.40
C SER A 289 3.43 2.31 19.47
N LYS A 290 3.88 1.07 19.26
CA LYS A 290 5.31 0.73 19.27
C LYS A 290 5.97 1.15 17.96
N CYS A 291 7.18 1.71 18.06
CA CYS A 291 8.07 1.91 16.94
C CYS A 291 8.86 0.62 16.71
N LEU A 292 8.81 0.05 15.51
CA LEU A 292 9.35 -1.29 15.27
C LEU A 292 10.57 -1.30 14.34
N HIS A 293 10.58 -0.48 13.29
CA HIS A 293 11.47 -0.72 12.17
C HIS A 293 12.52 0.35 11.95
N TRP A 294 12.21 1.61 12.22
CA TRP A 294 13.11 2.73 11.94
C TRP A 294 12.73 3.99 12.72
N MET A 295 13.74 4.81 13.02
CA MET A 295 13.58 6.13 13.62
C MET A 295 14.59 7.10 13.00
N ASP A 296 14.11 8.17 12.36
CA ASP A 296 14.90 9.38 12.15
C ASP A 296 14.75 10.25 13.40
N LEU A 297 15.86 10.81 13.91
CA LEU A 297 15.85 11.64 15.09
C LEU A 297 15.58 13.10 14.69
N VAL A 298 14.31 13.38 14.40
CA VAL A 298 13.87 14.64 13.78
C VAL A 298 13.85 15.79 14.75
N THR A 299 14.45 16.91 14.35
CA THR A 299 14.34 18.22 14.96
C THR A 299 13.48 19.13 14.09
N CYS A 300 12.53 19.84 14.69
CA CYS A 300 11.67 20.80 13.99
C CYS A 300 12.37 22.14 13.84
N ASP A 301 12.41 22.68 12.61
CA ASP A 301 12.86 24.05 12.31
C ASP A 301 11.66 25.00 12.27
N THR A 302 10.74 24.77 11.33
CA THR A 302 9.46 25.50 11.20
C THR A 302 8.25 24.61 11.40
N ALA A 303 8.44 23.27 11.35
CA ALA A 303 7.37 22.32 11.53
C ALA A 303 6.85 22.29 12.98
N THR A 304 5.58 21.98 13.13
CA THR A 304 4.95 21.70 14.42
C THR A 304 5.00 20.20 14.68
N PRO A 305 5.57 19.74 15.81
CA PRO A 305 5.52 18.33 16.17
C PRO A 305 4.08 17.92 16.52
N LEU A 306 3.64 16.81 15.96
CA LEU A 306 2.34 16.21 16.30
C LEU A 306 2.49 15.30 17.53
N PHE A 307 3.56 14.53 17.59
CA PHE A 307 3.92 13.73 18.75
C PHE A 307 5.42 13.38 18.74
N PHE A 308 5.91 13.01 19.91
CA PHE A 308 7.31 12.67 20.16
C PHE A 308 7.47 11.17 20.45
N TYR A 309 8.70 10.69 20.37
CA TYR A 309 9.03 9.35 20.85
C TYR A 309 8.87 9.28 22.38
N ASP A 310 8.18 8.26 22.85
CA ASP A 310 8.09 7.95 24.27
C ASP A 310 9.25 7.02 24.65
N HIS A 311 10.37 7.64 25.03
CA HIS A 311 11.59 6.96 25.42
C HIS A 311 12.48 7.89 26.27
N PRO A 312 13.13 7.43 27.35
CA PRO A 312 13.93 8.28 28.23
C PRO A 312 15.00 9.13 27.54
N VAL A 313 15.59 8.61 26.46
CA VAL A 313 16.67 9.28 25.72
C VAL A 313 16.14 10.05 24.50
N TRP A 314 15.17 9.47 23.75
CA TRP A 314 14.75 10.00 22.46
C TRP A 314 13.54 10.95 22.50
N LYS A 315 12.95 11.19 23.68
CA LYS A 315 11.74 12.01 23.86
C LYS A 315 11.86 13.46 23.40
N LYS A 316 13.04 13.95 23.13
CA LYS A 316 13.26 15.30 22.59
C LYS A 316 13.07 15.40 21.07
N TYR A 317 13.00 14.25 20.37
CA TYR A 317 12.84 14.20 18.93
C TYR A 317 11.41 13.92 18.52
N ALA A 318 10.95 14.60 17.49
CA ALA A 318 9.61 14.40 16.95
C ALA A 318 9.52 13.06 16.19
N ALA A 319 8.42 12.35 16.41
CA ALA A 319 8.09 11.12 15.68
C ALA A 319 7.16 11.41 14.49
N ALA A 320 6.38 12.48 14.57
CA ALA A 320 5.62 12.99 13.43
C ALA A 320 5.49 14.51 13.53
N THR A 321 5.44 15.16 12.38
CA THR A 321 5.41 16.62 12.27
C THR A 321 4.43 17.05 11.18
N VAL A 322 3.99 18.30 11.25
CA VAL A 322 3.27 18.99 10.18
C VAL A 322 3.93 20.34 9.93
N ASN A 323 4.06 20.71 8.67
CA ASN A 323 4.59 22.01 8.25
C ASN A 323 3.66 22.66 7.23
N GLN A 324 3.64 23.98 7.23
CA GLN A 324 2.99 24.77 6.19
C GLN A 324 4.07 25.35 5.30
N PHE A 325 4.05 25.01 4.01
CA PHE A 325 5.04 25.47 3.03
C PHE A 325 4.38 26.05 1.79
N GLY A 326 4.58 27.33 1.54
CA GLY A 326 3.91 28.03 0.46
C GLY A 326 2.39 28.06 0.64
N LYS A 327 1.67 27.42 -0.29
CA LYS A 327 0.20 27.33 -0.24
C LYS A 327 -0.29 25.95 0.26
N GLY A 328 0.61 24.99 0.42
CA GLY A 328 0.31 23.65 0.85
C GLY A 328 0.79 23.32 2.25
#